data_d5bd9444699815640d3d3ac3bdc72568
#
_entry.id   d5bd9444699815640d3d3ac3bdc72568
#
_cell.length_a   1.000
_cell.length_b   1.000
_cell.length_c   1.000
_cell.angle_alpha   90.00
_cell.angle_beta   90.00
_cell.angle_gamma   90.00
#
_symmetry.space_group_name_H-M   'P 1'
#
loop_
_entity.id
_entity.type
_entity.pdbx_description
1 polymer ?
#
loop_
_entity_poly.entity_id
_entity_poly.type
_entity_poly.pdbx_seq_one_letter_code
_entity_poly.pdbx_strand_id
1 'polypeptide(L)'
;MSLQIWLKSGWLQSHQTSPEEIRSLWLMVERNLKDAAMDAISFDAQYGIAYRAALLLCTILLYAEGYVSGKGQGSHIRPINALPLILGEAHRRNADYLDGCRGNRSRPA
;
A
#
# COMPACT_ATOMS: atom_id res chain seq x y z
N MET A 1 11.62 3.17 15.47
CA MET A 1 10.27 3.64 15.08
C MET A 1 9.29 2.50 15.21
N SER A 2 8.04 2.82 15.54
CA SER A 2 7.00 1.84 15.69
C SER A 2 5.67 2.42 15.22
N LEU A 3 4.70 1.54 15.00
CA LEU A 3 3.35 1.97 14.64
C LEU A 3 2.72 2.82 15.73
N GLN A 4 3.02 2.53 16.99
CA GLN A 4 2.50 3.31 18.12
C GLN A 4 3.02 4.74 18.12
N ILE A 5 4.29 4.94 17.75
CA ILE A 5 4.86 6.28 17.62
C ILE A 5 4.14 7.04 16.49
N TRP A 6 3.87 6.37 15.37
CA TRP A 6 3.15 6.97 14.27
C TRP A 6 1.71 7.32 14.63
N LEU A 7 1.08 6.49 15.48
CA LEU A 7 -0.26 6.80 15.99
C LEU A 7 -0.24 8.08 16.82
N LYS A 8 0.73 8.20 17.72
CA LYS A 8 0.84 9.38 18.60
C LYS A 8 1.13 10.64 17.80
N SER A 9 1.88 10.55 16.72
CA SER A 9 2.23 11.71 15.90
C SER A 9 1.11 12.12 14.94
N GLY A 10 0.04 11.33 14.84
CA GLY A 10 -1.06 11.62 13.93
C GLY A 10 -0.87 11.07 12.53
N TRP A 11 0.23 10.37 12.26
CA TRP A 11 0.47 9.75 10.95
C TRP A 11 -0.44 8.56 10.73
N LEU A 12 -0.86 7.90 11.80
CA LEU A 12 -1.84 6.82 11.77
C LEU A 12 -3.01 7.15 12.69
N GLN A 13 -4.13 6.53 12.39
CA GLN A 13 -5.31 6.56 13.26
C GLN A 13 -5.71 5.13 13.56
N SER A 14 -6.36 4.92 14.70
CA SER A 14 -6.89 3.60 15.03
C SER A 14 -8.00 3.25 14.06
N HIS A 15 -8.05 2.00 13.66
CA HIS A 15 -9.05 1.52 12.71
C HIS A 15 -9.47 0.11 13.10
N GLN A 16 -10.77 -0.08 13.24
CA GLN A 16 -11.31 -1.41 13.50
C GLN A 16 -11.77 -2.01 12.18
N THR A 17 -10.99 -2.97 11.69
CA THR A 17 -11.33 -3.65 10.44
C THR A 17 -12.28 -4.81 10.69
N SER A 18 -12.82 -5.37 9.62
CA SER A 18 -13.69 -6.53 9.64
C SER A 18 -13.23 -7.51 8.57
N PRO A 19 -13.61 -8.80 8.70
CA PRO A 19 -13.32 -9.76 7.63
C PRO A 19 -13.89 -9.32 6.28
N GLU A 20 -15.05 -8.68 6.28
CA GLU A 20 -15.70 -8.20 5.05
C GLU A 20 -14.87 -7.09 4.39
N GLU A 21 -14.34 -6.17 5.17
CA GLU A 21 -13.50 -5.09 4.65
C GLU A 21 -12.22 -5.64 4.04
N ILE A 22 -11.55 -6.54 4.74
CA ILE A 22 -10.33 -7.18 4.24
C ILE A 22 -10.62 -7.96 2.96
N ARG A 23 -11.73 -8.68 2.93
CA ARG A 23 -12.12 -9.44 1.75
C ARG A 23 -12.36 -8.53 0.55
N SER A 24 -13.04 -7.41 0.76
CA SER A 24 -13.31 -6.44 -0.31
C SER A 24 -12.00 -5.91 -0.90
N LEU A 25 -11.04 -5.56 -0.04
CA LEU A 25 -9.74 -5.09 -0.49
C LEU A 25 -8.99 -6.18 -1.23
N TRP A 26 -9.04 -7.42 -0.72
CA TRP A 26 -8.37 -8.54 -1.37
C TRP A 26 -8.93 -8.82 -2.77
N LEU A 27 -10.26 -8.71 -2.95
CA LEU A 27 -10.87 -8.87 -4.26
C LEU A 27 -10.38 -7.78 -5.23
N MET A 28 -10.16 -6.57 -4.74
CA MET A 28 -9.60 -5.50 -5.56
C MET A 28 -8.15 -5.82 -5.98
N VAL A 29 -7.36 -6.39 -5.06
CA VAL A 29 -5.99 -6.82 -5.38
C VAL A 29 -6.02 -7.87 -6.50
N GLU A 30 -6.85 -8.89 -6.36
CA GLU A 30 -6.94 -9.95 -7.36
C GLU A 30 -7.35 -9.41 -8.72
N ARG A 31 -8.34 -8.50 -8.75
CA ARG A 31 -8.80 -7.89 -9.99
C ARG A 31 -7.67 -7.09 -10.65
N ASN A 32 -6.96 -6.29 -9.84
CA ASN A 32 -5.88 -5.47 -10.37
C ASN A 32 -4.73 -6.33 -10.92
N LEU A 33 -4.40 -7.44 -10.24
CA LEU A 33 -3.37 -8.33 -10.74
C LEU A 33 -3.76 -8.98 -12.07
N LYS A 34 -5.02 -9.37 -12.21
CA LYS A 34 -5.54 -9.88 -13.48
C LYS A 34 -5.45 -8.83 -14.58
N ASP A 35 -5.87 -7.61 -14.27
CA ASP A 35 -5.86 -6.52 -15.25
C ASP A 35 -4.43 -6.18 -15.66
N ALA A 36 -3.50 -6.18 -14.70
CA ALA A 36 -2.09 -5.87 -15.00
C ALA A 36 -1.44 -6.93 -15.89
N ALA A 37 -1.97 -8.15 -15.91
CA ALA A 37 -1.43 -9.23 -16.73
C ALA A 37 -1.96 -9.24 -18.17
N MET A 38 -2.87 -8.32 -18.52
CA MET A 38 -3.46 -8.28 -19.87
C MET A 38 -2.48 -7.70 -20.88
N ASP A 39 -2.30 -8.40 -21.99
CA ASP A 39 -1.38 -7.98 -23.04
C ASP A 39 -1.92 -6.80 -23.86
N ALA A 40 -3.23 -6.56 -23.82
CA ALA A 40 -3.88 -5.56 -24.65
C ALA A 40 -3.68 -4.12 -24.16
N ILE A 41 -3.13 -3.93 -22.96
CA ILE A 41 -2.91 -2.59 -22.40
C ILE A 41 -1.43 -2.22 -22.47
N SER A 42 -1.14 -0.93 -22.39
CA SER A 42 0.23 -0.44 -22.46
C SER A 42 1.04 -0.89 -21.25
N PHE A 43 2.37 -0.89 -21.40
CA PHE A 43 3.26 -1.19 -20.28
C PHE A 43 3.05 -0.22 -19.12
N ASP A 44 2.86 1.07 -19.41
CA ASP A 44 2.62 2.08 -18.37
C ASP A 44 1.34 1.78 -17.60
N ALA A 45 0.30 1.34 -18.30
CA ALA A 45 -0.96 0.97 -17.65
C ALA A 45 -0.76 -0.28 -16.77
N GLN A 46 -0.06 -1.29 -17.27
CA GLN A 46 0.24 -2.49 -16.50
C GLN A 46 1.01 -2.14 -15.23
N TYR A 47 2.00 -1.26 -15.34
CA TYR A 47 2.84 -0.84 -14.23
C TYR A 47 1.99 -0.12 -13.16
N GLY A 48 1.14 0.81 -13.58
CA GLY A 48 0.28 1.56 -12.66
C GLY A 48 -0.71 0.68 -11.92
N ILE A 49 -1.29 -0.30 -12.63
CA ILE A 49 -2.26 -1.22 -12.02
C ILE A 49 -1.56 -2.16 -11.04
N ALA A 50 -0.39 -2.66 -11.40
CA ALA A 50 0.40 -3.52 -10.51
C ALA A 50 0.83 -2.76 -9.24
N TYR A 51 1.23 -1.50 -9.39
CA TYR A 51 1.56 -0.65 -8.25
C TYR A 51 0.36 -0.49 -7.31
N ARG A 52 -0.83 -0.28 -7.88
CA ARG A 52 -2.06 -0.16 -7.07
C ARG A 52 -2.33 -1.45 -6.28
N ALA A 53 -2.12 -2.60 -6.90
CA ALA A 53 -2.29 -3.88 -6.21
C ALA A 53 -1.34 -3.99 -5.02
N ALA A 54 -0.07 -3.58 -5.18
CA ALA A 54 0.90 -3.60 -4.11
C ALA A 54 0.51 -2.66 -2.97
N LEU A 55 0.01 -1.47 -3.31
CA LEU A 55 -0.44 -0.50 -2.31
C LEU A 55 -1.64 -1.04 -1.52
N LEU A 56 -2.57 -1.70 -2.20
CA LEU A 56 -3.72 -2.32 -1.54
C LEU A 56 -3.29 -3.43 -0.59
N LEU A 57 -2.30 -4.24 -0.97
CA LEU A 57 -1.76 -5.28 -0.08
C LEU A 57 -1.16 -4.67 1.18
N CYS A 58 -0.40 -3.59 1.05
CA CYS A 58 0.16 -2.88 2.19
C CYS A 58 -0.94 -2.29 3.08
N THR A 59 -2.02 -1.81 2.46
CA THR A 59 -3.17 -1.29 3.19
C THR A 59 -3.86 -2.39 4.00
N ILE A 60 -4.02 -3.57 3.42
CA ILE A 60 -4.59 -4.72 4.12
C ILE A 60 -3.76 -5.05 5.36
N LEU A 61 -2.44 -5.08 5.23
CA LEU A 61 -1.55 -5.35 6.35
C LEU A 61 -1.69 -4.30 7.45
N LEU A 62 -1.78 -3.03 7.07
CA LEU A 62 -1.93 -1.95 8.04
C LEU A 62 -3.27 -2.04 8.76
N TYR A 63 -4.34 -2.33 8.04
CA TYR A 63 -5.67 -2.52 8.63
C TYR A 63 -5.67 -3.70 9.60
N ALA A 64 -5.02 -4.80 9.23
CA ALA A 64 -4.94 -5.99 10.09
C ALA A 64 -4.24 -5.69 11.40
N GLU A 65 -3.33 -4.70 11.41
CA GLU A 65 -2.66 -4.27 12.63
C GLU A 65 -3.49 -3.28 13.45
N GLY A 66 -4.64 -2.87 12.94
CA GLY A 66 -5.56 -1.98 13.65
C GLY A 66 -5.36 -0.50 13.35
N TYR A 67 -4.76 -0.16 12.22
CA TYR A 67 -4.46 1.22 11.89
C TYR A 67 -4.89 1.57 10.47
N VAL A 68 -5.11 2.86 10.26
CA VAL A 68 -5.31 3.45 8.94
C VAL A 68 -4.45 4.70 8.87
N SER A 69 -4.07 5.11 7.66
CA SER A 69 -3.30 6.35 7.48
C SER A 69 -4.09 7.54 8.00
N GLY A 70 -3.40 8.39 8.78
CA GLY A 70 -3.96 9.67 9.17
C GLY A 70 -4.04 10.60 7.98
N LYS A 71 -4.76 11.70 8.14
CA LYS A 71 -4.90 12.71 7.10
C LYS A 71 -3.62 13.51 6.99
N GLY A 72 -3.40 14.10 5.82
CA GLY A 72 -2.28 14.97 5.60
C GLY A 72 -1.36 14.48 4.51
N GLN A 73 -0.25 15.19 4.35
CA GLN A 73 0.72 14.94 3.31
C GLN A 73 1.36 13.55 3.51
N GLY A 74 1.46 12.80 2.43
CA GLY A 74 2.08 11.48 2.48
C GLY A 74 1.16 10.36 2.95
N SER A 75 -0.11 10.64 3.25
CA SER A 75 -1.03 9.64 3.80
C SER A 75 -1.23 8.45 2.86
N HIS A 76 -1.23 8.68 1.55
CA HIS A 76 -1.49 7.62 0.58
C HIS A 76 -0.33 6.64 0.43
N ILE A 77 0.89 7.07 0.75
CA ILE A 77 2.08 6.21 0.66
C ILE A 77 2.42 5.55 2.00
N ARG A 78 1.77 5.98 3.07
CA ARG A 78 2.10 5.52 4.41
C ARG A 78 1.97 4.02 4.62
N PRO A 79 0.98 3.33 4.02
CA PRO A 79 0.92 1.87 4.14
C PRO A 79 2.19 1.19 3.62
N ILE A 80 2.77 1.68 2.54
CA ILE A 80 4.03 1.15 2.00
C ILE A 80 5.17 1.40 2.98
N ASN A 81 5.26 2.62 3.52
CA ASN A 81 6.31 2.97 4.46
C ASN A 81 6.19 2.22 5.79
N ALA A 82 5.00 1.75 6.12
CA ALA A 82 4.76 0.95 7.32
C ALA A 82 5.22 -0.51 7.18
N LEU A 83 5.50 -0.95 5.97
CA LEU A 83 5.81 -2.36 5.70
C LEU A 83 6.92 -2.92 6.59
N PRO A 84 8.09 -2.24 6.75
CA PRO A 84 9.12 -2.78 7.63
C PRO A 84 8.73 -2.76 9.10
N LEU A 85 7.81 -1.90 9.51
CA LEU A 85 7.32 -1.88 10.89
C LEU A 85 6.35 -3.04 11.17
N ILE A 86 5.68 -3.54 10.15
CA ILE A 86 4.73 -4.64 10.25
C ILE A 86 5.43 -5.99 10.04
N LEU A 87 6.22 -6.10 8.98
CA LEU A 87 6.83 -7.37 8.56
C LEU A 87 8.29 -7.50 8.99
N GLY A 88 8.92 -6.43 9.50
CA GLY A 88 10.31 -6.44 9.94
C GLY A 88 11.24 -5.71 8.97
N GLU A 89 12.42 -5.35 9.47
CA GLU A 89 13.41 -4.56 8.72
C GLU A 89 13.91 -5.25 7.46
N ALA A 90 13.81 -6.57 7.41
CA ALA A 90 14.17 -7.30 6.19
C ALA A 90 13.35 -6.86 4.97
N HIS A 91 12.20 -6.24 5.21
CA HIS A 91 11.30 -5.78 4.15
C HIS A 91 11.45 -4.30 3.82
N ARG A 92 12.43 -3.61 4.43
CA ARG A 92 12.66 -2.18 4.13
C ARG A 92 13.02 -1.96 2.67
N ARG A 93 13.81 -2.85 2.09
CA ARG A 93 14.17 -2.75 0.68
C ARG A 93 12.94 -2.81 -0.22
N ASN A 94 11.98 -3.67 0.12
CA ASN A 94 10.72 -3.77 -0.64
C ASN A 94 9.92 -2.49 -0.53
N ALA A 95 9.83 -1.90 0.66
CA ALA A 95 9.13 -0.64 0.86
C ALA A 95 9.79 0.50 0.07
N ASP A 96 11.10 0.57 0.10
CA ASP A 96 11.85 1.60 -0.64
C ASP A 96 11.66 1.44 -2.14
N TYR A 97 11.65 0.21 -2.64
CA TYR A 97 11.40 -0.06 -4.04
C TYR A 97 10.00 0.43 -4.46
N LEU A 98 8.99 0.09 -3.67
CA LEU A 98 7.61 0.51 -3.97
C LEU A 98 7.45 2.03 -3.90
N ASP A 99 8.11 2.68 -2.96
CA ASP A 99 8.09 4.15 -2.87
C ASP A 99 8.72 4.76 -4.13
N GLY A 100 9.82 4.17 -4.61
CA GLY A 100 10.45 4.60 -5.87
C GLY A 100 9.52 4.39 -7.07
N CYS A 101 8.76 3.31 -7.09
CA CYS A 101 7.79 3.03 -8.14
C CYS A 101 6.72 4.13 -8.23
N ARG A 102 6.30 4.66 -7.09
CA ARG A 102 5.36 5.77 -7.05
C ARG A 102 5.89 6.96 -7.83
N GLY A 103 7.14 7.31 -7.63
CA GLY A 103 7.78 8.41 -8.35
C GLY A 103 7.81 8.18 -9.85
N ASN A 104 8.18 6.98 -10.27
CA ASN A 104 8.23 6.62 -11.68
C ASN A 104 6.84 6.67 -12.32
N ARG A 105 5.82 6.21 -11.60
CA ARG A 105 4.44 6.24 -12.09
C ARG A 105 3.95 7.65 -12.35
N SER A 106 4.44 8.62 -11.58
CA SER A 106 4.02 10.02 -11.68
C SER A 106 4.71 10.78 -12.81
N ARG A 107 5.77 10.23 -13.38
CA ARG A 107 6.54 10.91 -14.43
C ARG A 107 5.87 10.75 -15.78
N PRO A 108 5.85 11.81 -16.60
CA PRO A 108 5.42 11.68 -17.99
C PRO A 108 6.35 10.72 -18.71
N ALA A 109 5.78 9.96 -19.64
CA ALA A 109 6.56 9.02 -20.43
C ALA A 109 7.57 9.75 -21.30
#